data_4e97d72b5223395247cfedc38c572844
#
_entry.id   4e97d72b5223395247cfedc38c572844
#
_cell.length_a   1.000
_cell.length_b   1.000
_cell.length_c   1.000
_cell.angle_alpha   90.00
_cell.angle_beta   90.00
_cell.angle_gamma   90.00
#
_symmetry.space_group_name_H-M   'P 1'
#
loop_
_entity.id
_entity.type
_entity.pdbx_description
1 polymer ?
#
loop_
_entity_poly.entity_id
_entity_poly.type
_entity_poly.pdbx_seq_one_letter_code
_entity_poly.pdbx_strand_id
1 'polypeptide(L)'
;FSLFNTSTTTTSEVTWRILNPNIAEIVSSTPSDATGGLTSTTVKVRGLKTGSTVLIATDSLTGKTVATHITVSEGFTNPKIAIGDGYVIALKADGTIWGWGSNTNGRVGVDTATPVIATPTRIDQYINPNNDQRFDLDAETIVDIAAGPDHVLAVDKNGQVYAWGMNNYGQLGISANKYDSASLPVLVKALSNVFAVKVAAGADYSVVLTDNGYVYSFGNNTRGQLGTADVNGYQHPTPVLMRGVGGNGTLGGVVDIAAGAAHTMLLLGNKTMWIVGDNTEKQLGVDTTKDGNTYTATIVEVDLPVDANSSTGDKVEAA
;
A
#
# COMPACT_ATOMS: atom_id res chain seq x y z
N PHE A 1 8.25 4.21 -15.64
CA PHE A 1 8.34 4.24 -17.12
C PHE A 1 8.61 2.85 -17.63
N SER A 2 7.92 2.46 -18.70
CA SER A 2 8.07 1.13 -19.32
C SER A 2 8.53 1.31 -20.77
N LEU A 3 9.49 0.50 -21.19
CA LEU A 3 9.98 0.42 -22.58
C LEU A 3 9.67 -0.97 -23.12
N PHE A 4 9.09 -1.03 -24.30
CA PHE A 4 8.80 -2.29 -25.01
C PHE A 4 9.83 -2.51 -26.11
N ASN A 5 10.43 -3.68 -26.14
CA ASN A 5 11.32 -4.11 -27.23
C ASN A 5 10.52 -5.02 -28.17
N THR A 6 10.46 -4.66 -29.45
CA THR A 6 9.72 -5.42 -30.50
C THR A 6 10.62 -6.39 -31.28
N SER A 7 11.88 -6.59 -30.89
CA SER A 7 12.82 -7.49 -31.56
C SER A 7 12.67 -8.93 -31.09
N THR A 8 12.44 -9.87 -32.00
CA THR A 8 12.05 -11.25 -31.74
C THR A 8 13.20 -12.25 -31.53
N THR A 9 14.47 -11.85 -31.46
CA THR A 9 15.59 -12.83 -31.51
C THR A 9 16.82 -12.57 -30.65
N THR A 10 16.90 -11.48 -29.90
CA THR A 10 18.03 -11.21 -29.00
C THR A 10 17.57 -10.49 -27.73
N THR A 11 17.96 -11.03 -26.58
CA THR A 11 17.75 -10.37 -25.28
C THR A 11 18.57 -9.09 -25.21
N SER A 12 17.95 -7.92 -25.47
CA SER A 12 18.61 -6.66 -25.22
C SER A 12 18.40 -6.23 -23.78
N GLU A 13 19.46 -5.89 -23.09
CA GLU A 13 19.38 -5.28 -21.77
C GLU A 13 19.17 -3.78 -21.94
N VAL A 14 18.21 -3.22 -21.19
CA VAL A 14 18.04 -1.78 -21.11
C VAL A 14 18.78 -1.26 -19.87
N THR A 15 19.71 -0.34 -20.08
CA THR A 15 20.39 0.35 -18.99
C THR A 15 19.73 1.70 -18.73
N TRP A 16 19.56 2.01 -17.45
CA TRP A 16 18.91 3.24 -17.01
C TRP A 16 19.91 4.18 -16.34
N ARG A 17 19.82 5.48 -16.65
CA ARG A 17 20.66 6.50 -16.03
C ARG A 17 19.87 7.80 -15.79
N ILE A 18 20.12 8.42 -14.63
CA ILE A 18 19.66 9.78 -14.31
C ILE A 18 20.84 10.74 -14.47
N LEU A 19 20.60 11.85 -15.16
CA LEU A 19 21.67 12.83 -15.43
C LEU A 19 22.06 13.63 -14.18
N ASN A 20 21.13 13.92 -13.29
CA ASN A 20 21.44 14.59 -12.03
C ASN A 20 20.96 13.75 -10.83
N PRO A 21 21.85 12.94 -10.23
CA PRO A 21 21.53 12.08 -9.12
C PRO A 21 21.21 12.82 -7.81
N ASN A 22 21.46 14.14 -7.72
CA ASN A 22 21.07 14.94 -6.58
C ASN A 22 19.59 15.34 -6.61
N ILE A 23 18.92 15.22 -7.77
CA ILE A 23 17.50 15.57 -7.94
C ILE A 23 16.63 14.32 -7.85
N ALA A 24 17.08 13.20 -8.43
CA ALA A 24 16.38 11.94 -8.39
C ALA A 24 17.36 10.77 -8.46
N GLU A 25 16.96 9.62 -7.94
CA GLU A 25 17.74 8.38 -7.99
C GLU A 25 16.92 7.21 -8.55
N ILE A 26 17.62 6.21 -9.09
CA ILE A 26 17.01 4.94 -9.49
C ILE A 26 17.00 4.01 -8.28
N VAL A 27 15.80 3.64 -7.81
CA VAL A 27 15.62 2.77 -6.64
C VAL A 27 15.70 1.30 -7.03
N SER A 28 15.12 0.95 -8.17
CA SER A 28 15.19 -0.40 -8.72
C SER A 28 14.94 -0.40 -10.22
N SER A 29 15.54 -1.35 -10.91
CA SER A 29 15.22 -1.71 -12.29
C SER A 29 14.97 -3.21 -12.35
N THR A 30 13.88 -3.65 -12.99
CA THR A 30 13.66 -5.08 -13.24
C THR A 30 14.32 -5.44 -14.57
N PRO A 31 15.23 -6.45 -14.61
CA PRO A 31 15.67 -7.04 -15.85
C PRO A 31 14.48 -7.72 -16.55
N SER A 32 14.46 -7.70 -17.87
CA SER A 32 13.50 -8.46 -18.65
C SER A 32 13.66 -9.96 -18.40
N ASP A 33 12.54 -10.66 -18.17
CA ASP A 33 12.54 -12.10 -18.01
C ASP A 33 12.83 -12.81 -19.35
N ALA A 34 13.67 -13.85 -19.32
CA ALA A 34 14.33 -14.47 -20.48
C ALA A 34 13.47 -15.49 -21.24
N THR A 35 12.14 -15.40 -21.22
CA THR A 35 11.27 -16.35 -21.92
C THR A 35 10.35 -15.66 -22.94
N GLY A 36 10.89 -15.41 -24.12
CA GLY A 36 10.17 -15.45 -25.41
C GLY A 36 8.94 -14.56 -25.63
N GLY A 37 8.72 -13.49 -24.87
CA GLY A 37 7.66 -12.53 -25.06
C GLY A 37 8.18 -11.09 -25.04
N LEU A 38 7.36 -10.11 -25.45
CA LEU A 38 7.65 -8.68 -25.38
C LEU A 38 8.21 -8.32 -23.99
N THR A 39 9.50 -8.03 -23.91
CA THR A 39 10.17 -7.71 -22.65
C THR A 39 9.97 -6.24 -22.31
N SER A 40 9.20 -5.96 -21.27
CA SER A 40 9.11 -4.61 -20.70
C SER A 40 10.11 -4.50 -19.54
N THR A 41 11.01 -3.54 -19.60
CA THR A 41 11.82 -3.15 -18.46
C THR A 41 11.18 -1.95 -17.75
N THR A 42 10.96 -2.08 -16.47
CA THR A 42 10.46 -0.97 -15.64
C THR A 42 11.57 -0.44 -14.74
N VAL A 43 11.56 0.87 -14.52
CA VAL A 43 12.46 1.52 -13.57
C VAL A 43 11.64 2.29 -12.55
N LYS A 44 11.99 2.15 -11.29
CA LYS A 44 11.46 2.99 -10.21
C LYS A 44 12.43 4.12 -9.91
N VAL A 45 11.92 5.34 -9.89
CA VAL A 45 12.68 6.57 -9.63
C VAL A 45 12.11 7.26 -8.41
N ARG A 46 13.00 7.68 -7.51
CA ARG A 46 12.69 8.50 -6.32
C ARG A 46 13.19 9.92 -6.52
N GLY A 47 12.36 10.92 -6.25
CA GLY A 47 12.79 12.32 -6.15
C GLY A 47 13.53 12.56 -4.83
N LEU A 48 14.66 13.26 -4.88
CA LEU A 48 15.49 13.58 -3.71
C LEU A 48 15.45 15.06 -3.37
N LYS A 49 15.40 15.93 -4.38
CA LYS A 49 15.41 17.39 -4.25
C LYS A 49 14.64 18.00 -5.41
N THR A 50 13.97 19.12 -5.14
CA THR A 50 13.31 19.92 -6.18
C THR A 50 14.23 20.30 -7.31
N GLY A 51 13.73 20.21 -8.51
CA GLY A 51 14.45 20.51 -9.74
C GLY A 51 14.04 19.60 -10.89
N SER A 52 14.71 19.71 -11.99
CA SER A 52 14.48 18.89 -13.16
C SER A 52 15.73 18.09 -13.52
N THR A 53 15.53 16.84 -13.90
CA THR A 53 16.58 15.96 -14.40
C THR A 53 16.05 15.16 -15.59
N VAL A 54 16.90 14.35 -16.20
CA VAL A 54 16.54 13.51 -17.34
C VAL A 54 16.83 12.06 -16.99
N LEU A 55 15.84 11.20 -17.18
CA LEU A 55 15.99 9.76 -17.17
C LEU A 55 16.29 9.30 -18.59
N ILE A 56 17.36 8.54 -18.77
CA ILE A 56 17.79 7.98 -20.05
C ILE A 56 17.73 6.46 -19.97
N ALA A 57 17.06 5.85 -20.93
CA ALA A 57 17.12 4.42 -21.20
C ALA A 57 17.98 4.18 -22.44
N THR A 58 18.90 3.23 -22.36
CA THR A 58 19.80 2.86 -23.47
C THR A 58 19.63 1.36 -23.74
N ASP A 59 19.30 1.02 -24.96
CA ASP A 59 19.34 -0.37 -25.45
C ASP A 59 20.80 -0.79 -25.66
N SER A 60 21.26 -1.81 -24.97
CA SER A 60 22.66 -2.27 -24.98
C SER A 60 23.10 -2.86 -26.31
N LEU A 61 22.17 -3.38 -27.12
CA LEU A 61 22.50 -3.99 -28.42
C LEU A 61 22.58 -2.94 -29.53
N THR A 62 21.64 -2.01 -29.57
CA THR A 62 21.53 -1.03 -30.67
C THR A 62 22.17 0.31 -30.34
N GLY A 63 22.49 0.55 -29.08
CA GLY A 63 22.96 1.84 -28.59
C GLY A 63 21.90 2.96 -28.67
N LYS A 64 20.67 2.64 -29.07
CA LYS A 64 19.58 3.63 -29.13
C LYS A 64 19.18 4.08 -27.73
N THR A 65 18.95 5.37 -27.60
CA THR A 65 18.55 6.00 -26.34
C THR A 65 17.21 6.65 -26.45
N VAL A 66 16.42 6.57 -25.36
CA VAL A 66 15.22 7.37 -25.16
C VAL A 66 15.41 8.16 -23.87
N ALA A 67 15.07 9.44 -23.91
CA ALA A 67 15.19 10.32 -22.77
C ALA A 67 13.83 10.92 -22.41
N THR A 68 13.53 11.01 -21.10
CA THR A 68 12.36 11.70 -20.59
C THR A 68 12.74 12.65 -19.47
N HIS A 69 12.07 13.81 -19.41
CA HIS A 69 12.27 14.75 -18.33
C HIS A 69 11.52 14.30 -17.07
N ILE A 70 12.22 14.37 -15.94
CA ILE A 70 11.65 14.19 -14.61
C ILE A 70 11.72 15.53 -13.90
N THR A 71 10.60 16.03 -13.45
CA THR A 71 10.55 17.21 -12.57
C THR A 71 10.16 16.73 -11.17
N VAL A 72 11.01 17.03 -10.20
CA VAL A 72 10.73 16.86 -8.77
C VAL A 72 10.32 18.24 -8.24
N SER A 73 9.08 18.36 -7.81
CA SER A 73 8.53 19.56 -7.19
C SER A 73 8.50 19.42 -5.67
N GLU A 74 8.63 20.52 -4.94
CA GLU A 74 8.49 20.48 -3.48
C GLU A 74 7.10 20.06 -3.08
N GLY A 75 7.07 19.03 -2.21
CA GLY A 75 6.10 18.82 -1.16
C GLY A 75 4.61 18.84 -1.52
N PHE A 76 4.21 18.53 -2.78
CA PHE A 76 2.78 18.35 -3.05
C PHE A 76 2.45 16.86 -3.09
N THR A 77 1.80 16.40 -2.03
CA THR A 77 1.13 15.10 -2.04
C THR A 77 -0.21 15.24 -2.79
N ASN A 78 -0.71 14.14 -3.34
CA ASN A 78 -2.09 14.14 -3.83
C ASN A 78 -3.03 14.28 -2.63
N PRO A 79 -3.86 15.34 -2.56
CA PRO A 79 -4.84 15.47 -1.49
C PRO A 79 -5.74 14.25 -1.45
N LYS A 80 -6.03 13.76 -0.25
CA LYS A 80 -6.84 12.55 -0.05
C LYS A 80 -7.78 12.73 1.13
N ILE A 81 -8.97 12.14 1.05
CA ILE A 81 -9.93 12.06 2.15
C ILE A 81 -10.09 10.58 2.51
N ALA A 82 -9.99 10.26 3.79
CA ALA A 82 -10.31 8.97 4.35
C ALA A 82 -11.46 9.12 5.34
N ILE A 83 -12.48 8.26 5.24
CA ILE A 83 -13.72 8.35 6.01
C ILE A 83 -13.89 7.07 6.81
N GLY A 84 -14.03 7.21 8.13
CA GLY A 84 -14.40 6.13 9.04
C GLY A 84 -15.83 6.27 9.56
N ASP A 85 -16.15 5.54 10.62
CA ASP A 85 -17.47 5.59 11.22
C ASP A 85 -17.66 6.87 12.07
N GLY A 86 -18.32 7.88 11.46
CA GLY A 86 -18.59 9.17 12.08
C GLY A 86 -17.37 10.10 12.20
N TYR A 87 -16.26 9.85 11.51
CA TYR A 87 -15.09 10.74 11.49
C TYR A 87 -14.45 10.81 10.11
N VAL A 88 -13.66 11.83 9.89
CA VAL A 88 -12.97 12.12 8.64
C VAL A 88 -11.52 12.48 8.93
N ILE A 89 -10.61 11.97 8.08
CA ILE A 89 -9.21 12.40 8.01
C ILE A 89 -8.96 12.96 6.61
N ALA A 90 -8.34 14.12 6.54
CA ALA A 90 -7.98 14.78 5.28
C ALA A 90 -6.47 15.00 5.20
N LEU A 91 -5.89 14.55 4.10
CA LEU A 91 -4.52 14.83 3.69
C LEU A 91 -4.55 16.02 2.73
N LYS A 92 -3.84 17.08 3.06
CA LYS A 92 -3.68 18.24 2.20
C LYS A 92 -2.47 18.08 1.27
N ALA A 93 -2.46 18.90 0.21
CA ALA A 93 -1.34 18.90 -0.76
C ALA A 93 0.03 19.24 -0.12
N ASP A 94 0.05 19.96 0.99
CA ASP A 94 1.27 20.29 1.75
C ASP A 94 1.77 19.14 2.64
N GLY A 95 1.12 17.97 2.61
CA GLY A 95 1.47 16.80 3.41
C GLY A 95 0.97 16.85 4.86
N THR A 96 0.24 17.88 5.25
CA THR A 96 -0.39 17.96 6.58
C THR A 96 -1.68 17.18 6.63
N ILE A 97 -1.97 16.54 7.77
CA ILE A 97 -3.21 15.80 8.00
C ILE A 97 -4.10 16.47 9.05
N TRP A 98 -5.39 16.38 8.81
CA TRP A 98 -6.44 17.00 9.61
C TRP A 98 -7.53 16.00 9.92
N GLY A 99 -8.08 16.04 11.13
CA GLY A 99 -9.14 15.13 11.56
C GLY A 99 -10.28 15.86 12.25
N TRP A 100 -11.51 15.33 12.11
CA TRP A 100 -12.70 15.79 12.80
C TRP A 100 -13.78 14.71 12.86
N GLY A 101 -14.78 14.92 13.69
CA GLY A 101 -15.90 14.00 13.92
C GLY A 101 -15.79 13.27 15.24
N SER A 102 -16.33 12.07 15.30
CA SER A 102 -16.31 11.21 16.49
C SER A 102 -14.88 10.80 16.85
N ASN A 103 -14.48 11.06 18.11
CA ASN A 103 -13.13 10.75 18.61
C ASN A 103 -13.13 9.56 19.60
N THR A 104 -14.11 8.69 19.51
CA THR A 104 -14.13 7.44 20.28
C THR A 104 -12.85 6.65 19.99
N ASN A 105 -12.21 6.13 21.02
CA ASN A 105 -10.91 5.42 20.92
C ASN A 105 -9.76 6.27 20.32
N GLY A 106 -9.90 7.59 20.26
CA GLY A 106 -8.87 8.48 19.72
C GLY A 106 -8.72 8.48 18.20
N ARG A 107 -9.72 7.99 17.46
CA ARG A 107 -9.65 7.80 16.00
C ARG A 107 -9.45 9.06 15.17
N VAL A 108 -9.72 10.25 15.76
CA VAL A 108 -9.41 11.52 15.07
C VAL A 108 -7.89 11.82 15.08
N GLY A 109 -7.12 11.25 16.00
CA GLY A 109 -5.66 11.42 16.05
C GLY A 109 -5.18 12.65 16.81
N VAL A 110 -6.00 13.20 17.69
CA VAL A 110 -5.67 14.36 18.53
C VAL A 110 -5.74 13.99 20.01
N ASP A 111 -4.79 14.48 20.79
CA ASP A 111 -4.67 14.15 22.22
C ASP A 111 -5.68 14.95 23.06
N THR A 112 -6.92 14.49 23.02
CA THR A 112 -7.99 15.07 23.84
C THR A 112 -8.99 14.00 24.26
N ALA A 113 -9.53 14.14 25.47
CA ALA A 113 -10.63 13.32 25.95
C ALA A 113 -12.00 13.74 25.36
N THR A 114 -12.03 14.77 24.50
CA THR A 114 -13.27 15.25 23.88
C THR A 114 -13.83 14.18 22.93
N PRO A 115 -15.08 13.71 23.13
CA PRO A 115 -15.63 12.60 22.36
C PRO A 115 -15.99 12.96 20.92
N VAL A 116 -16.08 14.26 20.61
CA VAL A 116 -16.38 14.77 19.26
C VAL A 116 -15.51 15.99 18.97
N ILE A 117 -14.78 15.95 17.89
CA ILE A 117 -14.01 17.08 17.39
C ILE A 117 -14.86 17.78 16.32
N ALA A 118 -15.45 18.91 16.70
CA ALA A 118 -16.48 19.58 15.89
C ALA A 118 -15.93 20.30 14.64
N THR A 119 -14.65 20.61 14.63
CA THR A 119 -14.00 21.36 13.53
C THR A 119 -12.73 20.65 13.08
N PRO A 120 -12.32 20.76 11.80
CA PRO A 120 -11.06 20.21 11.33
C PRO A 120 -9.91 20.67 12.22
N THR A 121 -9.25 19.71 12.85
CA THR A 121 -8.13 19.92 13.76
C THR A 121 -6.90 19.26 13.19
N ARG A 122 -5.77 19.96 13.22
CA ARG A 122 -4.49 19.45 12.71
C ARG A 122 -3.99 18.32 13.60
N ILE A 123 -3.47 17.27 12.95
CA ILE A 123 -2.80 16.16 13.62
C ILE A 123 -1.31 16.40 13.43
N ASP A 124 -0.64 16.91 14.45
CA ASP A 124 0.71 17.46 14.38
C ASP A 124 1.73 16.69 15.23
N GLN A 125 1.30 15.66 15.96
CA GLN A 125 2.16 14.87 16.83
C GLN A 125 2.03 13.38 16.59
N TYR A 126 3.12 12.63 16.83
CA TYR A 126 3.10 11.18 16.91
C TYR A 126 3.91 10.66 18.11
N ILE A 127 3.68 9.41 18.50
CA ILE A 127 4.36 8.73 19.58
C ILE A 127 5.36 7.71 19.02
N ASN A 128 6.59 7.73 19.53
CA ASN A 128 7.55 6.66 19.31
C ASN A 128 7.30 5.55 20.37
N PRO A 129 6.93 4.33 19.96
CA PRO A 129 6.51 3.27 20.87
C PRO A 129 7.65 2.70 21.75
N ASN A 130 8.92 3.08 21.51
CA ASN A 130 10.04 2.59 22.32
C ASN A 130 10.18 3.33 23.66
N ASN A 131 9.86 4.60 23.68
CA ASN A 131 10.11 5.48 24.82
C ASN A 131 8.89 6.35 25.17
N ASP A 132 7.76 6.18 24.45
CA ASP A 132 6.53 6.96 24.57
C ASP A 132 6.73 8.49 24.43
N GLN A 133 7.84 8.89 23.79
CA GLN A 133 8.08 10.30 23.48
C GLN A 133 7.25 10.76 22.29
N ARG A 134 6.81 12.00 22.37
CA ARG A 134 6.09 12.70 21.30
C ARG A 134 7.06 13.40 20.38
N PHE A 135 6.76 13.36 19.10
CA PHE A 135 7.52 13.99 18.04
C PHE A 135 6.58 14.79 17.16
N ASP A 136 7.13 15.74 16.44
CA ASP A 136 6.43 16.57 15.49
C ASP A 136 6.15 15.78 14.20
N LEU A 137 4.88 15.52 13.91
CA LEU A 137 4.44 14.86 12.69
C LEU A 137 4.51 15.80 11.47
N ASP A 138 4.52 17.12 11.68
CA ASP A 138 4.61 18.10 10.60
C ASP A 138 5.96 18.06 9.87
N ALA A 139 7.01 17.56 10.55
CA ALA A 139 8.31 17.33 9.92
C ALA A 139 8.29 16.16 8.92
N GLU A 140 7.26 15.31 8.98
CA GLU A 140 7.20 14.03 8.28
C GLU A 140 6.22 14.09 7.11
N THR A 141 6.10 14.97 6.31
CA THR A 141 5.22 15.08 5.12
C THR A 141 4.47 13.78 4.78
N ILE A 142 3.21 13.69 5.15
CA ILE A 142 2.38 12.50 4.88
C ILE A 142 2.06 12.41 3.38
N VAL A 143 2.11 11.21 2.82
CA VAL A 143 1.89 10.95 1.38
C VAL A 143 0.69 10.07 1.09
N ASP A 144 0.26 9.27 2.07
CA ASP A 144 -0.95 8.45 1.94
C ASP A 144 -1.65 8.27 3.30
N ILE A 145 -2.99 8.13 3.27
CA ILE A 145 -3.83 7.87 4.44
C ILE A 145 -4.91 6.84 4.12
N ALA A 146 -5.32 6.07 5.12
CA ALA A 146 -6.49 5.19 5.05
C ALA A 146 -7.21 5.16 6.39
N ALA A 147 -8.54 5.05 6.37
CA ALA A 147 -9.38 4.97 7.56
C ALA A 147 -10.28 3.74 7.47
N GLY A 148 -10.26 2.93 8.52
CA GLY A 148 -11.28 1.95 8.85
C GLY A 148 -12.41 2.57 9.68
N PRO A 149 -13.37 1.77 10.18
CA PRO A 149 -14.40 2.29 11.08
C PRO A 149 -13.83 2.98 12.33
N ASP A 150 -12.79 2.41 12.94
CA ASP A 150 -12.28 2.84 14.24
C ASP A 150 -10.75 3.04 14.32
N HIS A 151 -10.03 2.92 13.21
CA HIS A 151 -8.58 3.13 13.18
C HIS A 151 -8.14 3.79 11.87
N VAL A 152 -6.97 4.39 11.90
CA VAL A 152 -6.38 5.12 10.78
C VAL A 152 -4.94 4.71 10.59
N LEU A 153 -4.51 4.75 9.32
CA LEU A 153 -3.12 4.56 8.90
C LEU A 153 -2.66 5.78 8.12
N ALA A 154 -1.40 6.12 8.25
CA ALA A 154 -0.73 7.12 7.42
C ALA A 154 0.67 6.64 7.03
N VAL A 155 1.14 7.10 5.87
CA VAL A 155 2.52 6.87 5.40
C VAL A 155 3.16 8.22 5.13
N ASP A 156 4.40 8.41 5.59
CA ASP A 156 5.16 9.60 5.26
C ASP A 156 6.05 9.42 4.01
N LYS A 157 6.67 10.51 3.58
CA LYS A 157 7.61 10.54 2.43
C LYS A 157 8.81 9.62 2.58
N ASN A 158 9.16 9.22 3.82
CA ASN A 158 10.28 8.34 4.13
C ASN A 158 9.85 6.87 4.17
N GLY A 159 8.57 6.58 3.89
CA GLY A 159 7.99 5.25 3.94
C GLY A 159 7.71 4.73 5.35
N GLN A 160 7.70 5.62 6.36
CA GLN A 160 7.32 5.25 7.72
C GLN A 160 5.80 5.17 7.84
N VAL A 161 5.32 4.18 8.57
CA VAL A 161 3.88 3.95 8.78
C VAL A 161 3.49 4.37 10.19
N TYR A 162 2.40 5.12 10.28
CA TYR A 162 1.78 5.54 11.54
C TYR A 162 0.37 4.96 11.62
N ALA A 163 -0.06 4.57 12.82
CA ALA A 163 -1.40 4.03 13.07
C ALA A 163 -1.97 4.59 14.37
N TRP A 164 -3.29 4.81 14.42
CA TRP A 164 -3.98 5.26 15.63
C TRP A 164 -5.45 4.86 15.62
N GLY A 165 -6.14 5.06 16.75
CA GLY A 165 -7.50 4.61 16.97
C GLY A 165 -7.55 3.30 17.75
N MET A 166 -8.54 2.46 17.49
CA MET A 166 -8.76 1.17 18.15
C MET A 166 -7.68 0.14 17.82
N ASN A 167 -7.33 -0.72 18.82
CA ASN A 167 -6.31 -1.76 18.66
C ASN A 167 -6.70 -3.14 19.26
N ASN A 168 -7.99 -3.40 19.47
CA ASN A 168 -8.46 -4.64 20.14
C ASN A 168 -8.04 -5.91 19.41
N TYR A 169 -7.79 -5.84 18.11
CA TYR A 169 -7.33 -6.96 17.27
C TYR A 169 -5.87 -6.82 16.83
N GLY A 170 -5.16 -5.78 17.30
CA GLY A 170 -3.80 -5.49 16.86
C GLY A 170 -3.72 -4.75 15.52
N GLN A 171 -4.82 -4.10 15.09
CA GLN A 171 -4.92 -3.38 13.82
C GLN A 171 -4.00 -2.15 13.71
N LEU A 172 -3.35 -1.73 14.81
CA LEU A 172 -2.32 -0.70 14.78
C LEU A 172 -0.90 -1.25 14.51
N GLY A 173 -0.70 -2.58 14.56
CA GLY A 173 0.61 -3.18 14.28
C GLY A 173 1.69 -2.93 15.35
N ILE A 174 1.32 -2.48 16.54
CA ILE A 174 2.22 -2.02 17.62
C ILE A 174 2.25 -2.94 18.84
N SER A 175 1.84 -4.19 18.68
CA SER A 175 1.59 -5.18 19.75
C SER A 175 0.34 -4.86 20.58
N ALA A 176 -0.59 -5.82 20.62
CA ALA A 176 -1.87 -5.68 21.32
C ALA A 176 -1.73 -5.47 22.84
N ASN A 177 -0.59 -5.83 23.42
CA ASN A 177 -0.38 -5.74 24.86
C ASN A 177 0.00 -4.34 25.36
N LYS A 178 0.27 -3.40 24.45
CA LYS A 178 0.73 -2.05 24.85
C LYS A 178 -0.40 -1.03 24.88
N TYR A 179 -1.31 -1.11 23.88
CA TYR A 179 -2.39 -0.13 23.75
C TYR A 179 -3.66 -0.83 23.27
N ASP A 180 -4.77 -0.69 23.97
CA ASP A 180 -6.12 -1.06 23.49
C ASP A 180 -6.63 -0.05 22.45
N SER A 181 -6.11 1.18 22.53
CA SER A 181 -6.32 2.26 21.57
C SER A 181 -5.23 3.32 21.69
N ALA A 182 -5.01 4.10 20.64
CA ALA A 182 -4.08 5.22 20.63
C ALA A 182 -4.77 6.50 20.15
N SER A 183 -4.73 7.56 20.95
CA SER A 183 -5.33 8.86 20.61
C SER A 183 -4.44 9.75 19.73
N LEU A 184 -3.16 9.42 19.62
CA LEU A 184 -2.20 10.04 18.71
C LEU A 184 -1.66 9.00 17.74
N PRO A 185 -1.23 9.39 16.54
CA PRO A 185 -0.45 8.52 15.66
C PRO A 185 0.71 7.85 16.39
N VAL A 186 0.87 6.54 16.23
CA VAL A 186 1.98 5.78 16.78
C VAL A 186 2.79 5.19 15.62
N LEU A 187 4.09 5.35 15.65
CA LEU A 187 4.99 4.77 14.64
C LEU A 187 4.92 3.23 14.67
N VAL A 188 4.60 2.60 13.54
CA VAL A 188 4.61 1.13 13.38
C VAL A 188 6.03 0.65 13.18
N LYS A 189 6.78 0.57 14.27
CA LYS A 189 8.23 0.30 14.25
C LYS A 189 8.62 -1.01 13.56
N ALA A 190 7.77 -2.02 13.58
CA ALA A 190 8.03 -3.29 12.90
C ALA A 190 8.18 -3.12 11.37
N LEU A 191 7.72 -1.99 10.81
CA LEU A 191 7.86 -1.64 9.40
C LEU A 191 8.95 -0.60 9.11
N SER A 192 9.73 -0.16 10.10
CA SER A 192 10.75 0.89 9.89
C SER A 192 11.92 0.50 8.99
N ASN A 193 12.07 -0.79 8.68
CA ASN A 193 13.10 -1.29 7.74
C ASN A 193 12.56 -1.52 6.32
N VAL A 194 11.31 -1.16 6.04
CA VAL A 194 10.70 -1.24 4.72
C VAL A 194 10.22 0.15 4.29
N PHE A 195 10.15 0.39 3.00
CA PHE A 195 9.64 1.65 2.47
C PHE A 195 8.18 1.46 2.04
N ALA A 196 7.24 1.89 2.90
CA ALA A 196 5.82 1.84 2.57
C ALA A 196 5.47 2.94 1.56
N VAL A 197 4.53 2.64 0.64
CA VAL A 197 4.07 3.59 -0.40
C VAL A 197 2.56 3.77 -0.37
N LYS A 198 1.81 2.83 0.19
CA LYS A 198 0.35 2.88 0.26
C LYS A 198 -0.18 2.11 1.45
N VAL A 199 -1.30 2.57 2.01
CA VAL A 199 -2.02 1.90 3.09
C VAL A 199 -3.49 1.69 2.73
N ALA A 200 -4.08 0.62 3.28
CA ALA A 200 -5.51 0.36 3.25
C ALA A 200 -5.97 -0.15 4.62
N ALA A 201 -7.15 0.26 5.05
CA ALA A 201 -7.73 -0.10 6.35
C ALA A 201 -9.05 -0.84 6.14
N GLY A 202 -9.16 -2.03 6.70
CA GLY A 202 -10.41 -2.79 6.79
C GLY A 202 -11.21 -2.43 8.04
N ALA A 203 -12.12 -3.31 8.48
CA ALA A 203 -12.86 -3.06 9.71
C ALA A 203 -11.93 -3.09 10.93
N ASP A 204 -11.17 -4.18 11.09
CA ASP A 204 -10.31 -4.42 12.24
C ASP A 204 -8.92 -4.93 11.82
N TYR A 205 -8.47 -4.57 10.64
CA TYR A 205 -7.17 -4.98 10.11
C TYR A 205 -6.62 -3.91 9.17
N SER A 206 -5.34 -4.01 8.92
CA SER A 206 -4.55 -3.04 8.17
C SER A 206 -3.69 -3.72 7.11
N VAL A 207 -3.50 -3.05 5.99
CA VAL A 207 -2.68 -3.52 4.87
C VAL A 207 -1.73 -2.41 4.45
N VAL A 208 -0.48 -2.77 4.19
CA VAL A 208 0.61 -1.85 3.80
C VAL A 208 1.32 -2.39 2.58
N LEU A 209 1.35 -1.62 1.51
CA LEU A 209 2.11 -1.90 0.30
C LEU A 209 3.47 -1.21 0.38
N THR A 210 4.52 -1.94 0.06
CA THR A 210 5.90 -1.44 0.01
C THR A 210 6.32 -1.11 -1.43
N ASP A 211 7.35 -0.29 -1.58
CA ASP A 211 7.89 0.17 -2.86
C ASP A 211 8.40 -0.98 -3.75
N ASN A 212 8.82 -2.08 -3.16
CA ASN A 212 9.27 -3.28 -3.85
C ASN A 212 8.13 -4.27 -4.16
N GLY A 213 6.86 -3.87 -3.93
CA GLY A 213 5.67 -4.65 -4.27
C GLY A 213 5.32 -5.77 -3.31
N TYR A 214 5.90 -5.81 -2.12
CA TYR A 214 5.46 -6.69 -1.03
C TYR A 214 4.32 -6.06 -0.25
N VAL A 215 3.50 -6.91 0.38
CA VAL A 215 2.36 -6.49 1.17
C VAL A 215 2.48 -7.03 2.59
N TYR A 216 2.38 -6.15 3.56
CA TYR A 216 2.25 -6.49 4.97
C TYR A 216 0.80 -6.31 5.42
N SER A 217 0.35 -7.16 6.32
CA SER A 217 -0.98 -7.09 6.92
C SER A 217 -0.91 -7.37 8.41
N PHE A 218 -1.85 -6.81 9.18
CA PHE A 218 -1.93 -7.01 10.64
C PHE A 218 -3.33 -6.68 11.16
N GLY A 219 -3.67 -7.23 12.33
CA GLY A 219 -4.98 -7.11 12.94
C GLY A 219 -5.77 -8.41 12.92
N ASN A 220 -7.08 -8.30 12.76
CA ASN A 220 -8.02 -9.42 12.72
C ASN A 220 -7.79 -10.32 11.50
N ASN A 221 -7.77 -11.65 11.72
CA ASN A 221 -7.63 -12.65 10.67
C ASN A 221 -8.70 -13.75 10.72
N THR A 222 -9.81 -13.52 11.41
CA THR A 222 -10.86 -14.53 11.60
C THR A 222 -11.53 -15.00 10.29
N ARG A 223 -11.36 -14.24 9.21
CA ARG A 223 -11.81 -14.53 7.86
C ARG A 223 -10.67 -14.72 6.86
N GLY A 224 -9.43 -14.88 7.34
CA GLY A 224 -8.26 -15.03 6.47
C GLY A 224 -7.84 -13.76 5.72
N GLN A 225 -8.40 -12.59 6.07
CA GLN A 225 -8.22 -11.31 5.37
C GLN A 225 -6.77 -10.82 5.32
N LEU A 226 -5.90 -11.35 6.17
CA LEU A 226 -4.48 -11.02 6.17
C LEU A 226 -3.65 -11.79 5.13
N GLY A 227 -4.23 -12.81 4.47
CA GLY A 227 -3.53 -13.58 3.43
C GLY A 227 -2.27 -14.31 3.93
N THR A 228 -2.25 -14.71 5.19
CA THR A 228 -1.10 -15.39 5.82
C THR A 228 -1.09 -16.89 5.58
N ALA A 229 -2.12 -17.44 4.94
CA ALA A 229 -2.43 -18.85 4.84
C ALA A 229 -2.71 -19.54 6.20
N ASP A 230 -2.93 -18.75 7.24
CA ASP A 230 -3.29 -19.25 8.56
C ASP A 230 -4.80 -19.52 8.60
N VAL A 231 -5.15 -20.80 8.63
CA VAL A 231 -6.55 -21.28 8.64
C VAL A 231 -7.18 -21.26 10.05
N ASN A 232 -6.39 -20.98 11.07
CA ASN A 232 -6.88 -20.96 12.46
C ASN A 232 -7.51 -19.62 12.84
N GLY A 233 -7.45 -18.61 11.96
CA GLY A 233 -8.10 -17.31 12.15
C GLY A 233 -7.55 -16.48 13.30
N TYR A 234 -6.28 -16.67 13.67
CA TYR A 234 -5.65 -15.88 14.71
C TYR A 234 -5.38 -14.44 14.25
N GLN A 235 -5.58 -13.50 15.17
CA GLN A 235 -5.16 -12.11 14.96
C GLN A 235 -3.63 -12.01 14.93
N HIS A 236 -3.12 -11.07 14.12
CA HIS A 236 -1.70 -10.73 14.07
C HIS A 236 -1.51 -9.28 14.52
N PRO A 237 -1.12 -9.05 15.80
CA PRO A 237 -0.97 -7.69 16.33
C PRO A 237 0.34 -7.01 15.89
N THR A 238 1.14 -7.70 15.10
CA THR A 238 2.35 -7.18 14.45
C THR A 238 2.31 -7.48 12.97
N PRO A 239 2.87 -6.59 12.12
CA PRO A 239 2.90 -6.79 10.67
C PRO A 239 3.51 -8.12 10.25
N VAL A 240 2.81 -8.82 9.36
CA VAL A 240 3.25 -10.07 8.73
C VAL A 240 3.18 -9.93 7.21
N LEU A 241 4.12 -10.57 6.50
CA LEU A 241 4.11 -10.62 5.04
C LEU A 241 2.97 -11.50 4.53
N MET A 242 2.22 -11.01 3.55
CA MET A 242 1.27 -11.82 2.81
C MET A 242 1.97 -12.96 2.07
N ARG A 243 1.35 -14.14 2.10
CA ARG A 243 1.83 -15.32 1.39
C ARG A 243 1.47 -15.26 -0.09
N GLY A 244 2.25 -15.93 -0.90
CA GLY A 244 1.94 -16.12 -2.31
C GLY A 244 0.77 -17.07 -2.55
N VAL A 245 0.50 -17.37 -3.80
CA VAL A 245 -0.61 -18.22 -4.25
C VAL A 245 -0.61 -19.57 -3.55
N GLY A 246 -1.76 -19.99 -3.07
CA GLY A 246 -1.90 -21.25 -2.34
C GLY A 246 -1.12 -21.31 -1.03
N GLY A 247 -0.72 -20.16 -0.47
CA GLY A 247 0.02 -20.06 0.79
C GLY A 247 1.54 -20.29 0.64
N ASN A 248 2.06 -20.37 -0.58
CA ASN A 248 3.46 -20.65 -0.85
C ASN A 248 4.27 -19.37 -1.09
N GLY A 249 5.46 -19.30 -0.48
CA GLY A 249 6.38 -18.18 -0.65
C GLY A 249 5.83 -16.86 -0.15
N THR A 250 6.30 -15.76 -0.73
CA THR A 250 5.88 -14.39 -0.43
C THR A 250 5.21 -13.78 -1.66
N LEU A 251 4.11 -13.06 -1.47
CA LEU A 251 3.48 -12.31 -2.55
C LEU A 251 4.34 -11.11 -2.90
N GLY A 252 4.63 -10.94 -4.18
CA GLY A 252 5.38 -9.79 -4.71
C GLY A 252 4.77 -9.27 -6.00
N GLY A 253 5.25 -8.12 -6.47
CA GLY A 253 4.79 -7.50 -7.71
C GLY A 253 3.44 -6.79 -7.60
N VAL A 254 2.95 -6.56 -6.39
CA VAL A 254 1.72 -5.79 -6.13
C VAL A 254 1.98 -4.31 -6.40
N VAL A 255 1.05 -3.68 -7.11
CA VAL A 255 1.12 -2.25 -7.48
C VAL A 255 0.00 -1.43 -6.82
N ASP A 256 -1.08 -2.08 -6.39
CA ASP A 256 -2.18 -1.43 -5.67
C ASP A 256 -2.87 -2.38 -4.69
N ILE A 257 -3.45 -1.80 -3.63
CA ILE A 257 -4.16 -2.51 -2.56
C ILE A 257 -5.48 -1.81 -2.22
N ALA A 258 -6.48 -2.62 -1.89
CA ALA A 258 -7.75 -2.14 -1.32
C ALA A 258 -8.21 -3.10 -0.21
N ALA A 259 -8.88 -2.56 0.80
CA ALA A 259 -9.44 -3.31 1.91
C ALA A 259 -10.94 -3.06 2.04
N GLY A 260 -11.70 -4.14 2.09
CA GLY A 260 -13.09 -4.13 2.53
C GLY A 260 -13.19 -4.45 4.03
N ALA A 261 -14.39 -4.69 4.55
CA ALA A 261 -14.57 -4.96 5.97
C ALA A 261 -13.71 -6.15 6.46
N ALA A 262 -13.70 -7.26 5.73
CA ALA A 262 -12.95 -8.47 6.08
C ALA A 262 -12.40 -9.19 4.83
N HIS A 263 -12.06 -8.45 3.77
CA HIS A 263 -11.43 -8.99 2.56
C HIS A 263 -10.44 -7.98 1.98
N THR A 264 -9.38 -8.48 1.38
CA THR A 264 -8.29 -7.67 0.80
C THR A 264 -8.18 -7.96 -0.68
N MET A 265 -8.13 -6.92 -1.50
CA MET A 265 -7.88 -7.00 -2.94
C MET A 265 -6.51 -6.43 -3.28
N LEU A 266 -5.85 -7.05 -4.24
CA LEU A 266 -4.49 -6.75 -4.67
C LEU A 266 -4.47 -6.65 -6.19
N LEU A 267 -3.89 -5.59 -6.73
CA LEU A 267 -3.61 -5.46 -8.15
C LEU A 267 -2.12 -5.69 -8.39
N LEU A 268 -1.78 -6.60 -9.28
CA LEU A 268 -0.39 -6.88 -9.66
C LEU A 268 0.02 -6.07 -10.90
N GLY A 269 1.32 -5.86 -11.06
CA GLY A 269 1.88 -5.13 -12.20
C GLY A 269 1.64 -5.78 -13.56
N ASN A 270 1.30 -7.07 -13.60
CA ASN A 270 0.84 -7.78 -14.80
C ASN A 270 -0.66 -7.61 -15.09
N LYS A 271 -1.34 -6.71 -14.38
CA LYS A 271 -2.78 -6.42 -14.47
C LYS A 271 -3.70 -7.54 -13.96
N THR A 272 -3.19 -8.56 -13.28
CA THR A 272 -4.04 -9.55 -12.61
C THR A 272 -4.51 -9.03 -11.26
N MET A 273 -5.73 -9.40 -10.88
CA MET A 273 -6.30 -9.07 -9.58
C MET A 273 -6.35 -10.31 -8.69
N TRP A 274 -5.98 -10.14 -7.45
CA TRP A 274 -5.95 -11.18 -6.44
C TRP A 274 -6.72 -10.75 -5.21
N ILE A 275 -7.39 -11.71 -4.56
CA ILE A 275 -8.27 -11.41 -3.45
C ILE A 275 -8.16 -12.48 -2.36
N VAL A 276 -8.45 -12.09 -1.10
CA VAL A 276 -8.41 -12.98 0.06
C VAL A 276 -9.37 -12.47 1.14
N GLY A 277 -9.88 -13.35 1.97
CA GLY A 277 -10.72 -12.99 3.10
C GLY A 277 -12.15 -13.56 3.01
N ASP A 278 -13.09 -12.81 3.56
CA ASP A 278 -14.51 -13.18 3.66
C ASP A 278 -15.19 -13.25 2.30
N ASN A 279 -16.05 -14.27 2.12
CA ASN A 279 -16.84 -14.53 0.90
C ASN A 279 -18.30 -14.84 1.20
N THR A 280 -18.81 -14.43 2.36
CA THR A 280 -20.21 -14.70 2.76
C THR A 280 -21.21 -14.08 1.80
N GLU A 281 -20.90 -12.91 1.25
CA GLU A 281 -21.72 -12.17 0.27
C GLU A 281 -21.19 -12.34 -1.18
N LYS A 282 -20.31 -13.33 -1.43
CA LYS A 282 -19.65 -13.58 -2.73
C LYS A 282 -18.73 -12.44 -3.19
N GLN A 283 -18.28 -11.60 -2.27
CA GLN A 283 -17.44 -10.42 -2.53
C GLN A 283 -16.05 -10.75 -3.11
N LEU A 284 -15.61 -12.00 -3.03
CA LEU A 284 -14.34 -12.42 -3.64
C LEU A 284 -14.46 -12.66 -5.16
N GLY A 285 -15.69 -12.75 -5.71
CA GLY A 285 -15.87 -13.03 -7.12
C GLY A 285 -15.41 -14.42 -7.57
N VAL A 286 -15.07 -15.29 -6.61
CA VAL A 286 -14.62 -16.66 -6.84
C VAL A 286 -15.52 -17.65 -6.08
N ASP A 287 -15.67 -18.85 -6.62
CA ASP A 287 -16.47 -19.89 -5.95
C ASP A 287 -15.62 -20.61 -4.89
N THR A 288 -15.83 -20.26 -3.63
CA THR A 288 -15.22 -20.98 -2.48
C THR A 288 -16.12 -22.09 -1.95
N THR A 289 -17.32 -22.30 -2.53
CA THR A 289 -18.30 -23.24 -1.98
C THR A 289 -17.96 -24.70 -2.22
N LYS A 290 -17.03 -25.02 -3.10
CA LYS A 290 -16.56 -26.40 -3.35
C LYS A 290 -16.01 -27.06 -2.08
N ASP A 291 -15.49 -26.26 -1.14
CA ASP A 291 -14.95 -26.74 0.13
C ASP A 291 -15.85 -26.41 1.34
N GLY A 292 -17.06 -25.87 1.09
CA GLY A 292 -18.00 -25.46 2.14
C GLY A 292 -17.58 -24.22 2.93
N ASN A 293 -16.53 -23.51 2.50
CA ASN A 293 -15.98 -22.35 3.19
C ASN A 293 -16.63 -21.05 2.72
N THR A 294 -16.88 -20.15 3.66
CA THR A 294 -17.37 -18.79 3.42
C THR A 294 -16.23 -17.75 3.36
N TYR A 295 -14.97 -18.18 3.36
CA TYR A 295 -13.79 -17.32 3.27
C TYR A 295 -12.59 -18.10 2.71
N THR A 296 -11.52 -17.39 2.32
CA THR A 296 -10.21 -17.99 2.01
C THR A 296 -9.10 -17.28 2.77
N ALA A 297 -8.20 -18.04 3.37
CA ALA A 297 -6.98 -17.52 4.01
C ALA A 297 -5.78 -17.47 3.04
N THR A 298 -5.94 -17.99 1.83
CA THR A 298 -4.95 -17.93 0.76
C THR A 298 -5.45 -17.05 -0.37
N ILE A 299 -4.55 -16.28 -0.96
CA ILE A 299 -4.91 -15.42 -2.08
C ILE A 299 -5.32 -16.24 -3.31
N VAL A 300 -6.35 -15.78 -3.99
CA VAL A 300 -6.89 -16.38 -5.22
C VAL A 300 -7.00 -15.32 -6.31
N GLU A 301 -6.79 -15.72 -7.57
CA GLU A 301 -6.95 -14.83 -8.71
C GLU A 301 -8.42 -14.62 -9.02
N VAL A 302 -8.80 -13.39 -9.37
CA VAL A 302 -10.14 -13.05 -9.83
C VAL A 302 -10.14 -13.05 -11.36
N ASP A 303 -10.90 -13.97 -11.95
CA ASP A 303 -11.12 -14.00 -13.40
C ASP A 303 -12.18 -12.96 -13.75
N LEU A 304 -11.75 -11.84 -14.31
CA LEU A 304 -12.69 -10.89 -14.92
C LEU A 304 -13.13 -11.38 -16.28
N PRO A 305 -14.46 -11.31 -16.59
CA PRO A 305 -14.94 -11.67 -17.92
C PRO A 305 -14.30 -10.75 -18.96
N VAL A 306 -13.75 -11.35 -20.03
CA VAL A 306 -13.33 -10.60 -21.22
C VAL A 306 -14.57 -9.98 -21.88
N ASP A 307 -14.47 -8.73 -22.28
CA ASP A 307 -15.54 -8.06 -23.01
C ASP A 307 -15.78 -8.82 -24.34
N ALA A 308 -16.97 -9.37 -24.51
CA ALA A 308 -17.33 -10.16 -25.69
C ALA A 308 -17.24 -9.35 -27.01
N ASN A 309 -17.12 -8.03 -26.93
CA ASN A 309 -16.92 -7.12 -28.04
C ASN A 309 -15.45 -6.71 -28.29
N SER A 310 -14.53 -7.12 -27.44
CA SER A 310 -13.10 -6.90 -27.67
C SER A 310 -12.60 -7.88 -28.72
N SER A 311 -12.38 -7.40 -29.94
CA SER A 311 -11.80 -8.20 -31.05
C SER A 311 -10.30 -8.53 -30.80
N THR A 312 -9.71 -8.15 -29.69
CA THR A 312 -8.29 -8.25 -29.40
C THR A 312 -7.95 -9.18 -28.22
N GLY A 313 -8.94 -9.81 -27.55
CA GLY A 313 -8.66 -10.71 -26.41
C GLY A 313 -8.06 -10.02 -25.18
N ASP A 314 -8.20 -8.69 -25.10
CA ASP A 314 -7.69 -7.92 -23.97
C ASP A 314 -8.57 -8.16 -22.74
N LYS A 315 -7.97 -8.64 -21.66
CA LYS A 315 -8.60 -8.62 -20.32
C LYS A 315 -8.96 -7.18 -19.99
N VAL A 316 -10.13 -6.94 -19.40
CA VAL A 316 -10.58 -5.60 -19.00
C VAL A 316 -9.47 -4.90 -18.21
N GLU A 317 -8.96 -3.80 -18.74
CA GLU A 317 -8.01 -2.98 -18.02
C GLU A 317 -8.75 -2.30 -16.86
N ALA A 318 -8.28 -2.54 -15.63
CA ALA A 318 -8.71 -1.75 -14.49
C ALA A 318 -8.26 -0.30 -14.73
N ALA A 319 -9.21 0.63 -14.81
CA ALA A 319 -8.96 2.06 -15.00
C ALA A 319 -8.37 2.72 -13.76
#